data_b31bf3fa35e50eaf27e02a01f0bde41b
#
_entry.id   b31bf3fa35e50eaf27e02a01f0bde41b
#
_cell.length_a   1.000
_cell.length_b   1.000
_cell.length_c   1.000
_cell.angle_alpha   90.00
_cell.angle_beta   90.00
_cell.angle_gamma   90.00
#
_symmetry.space_group_name_H-M   'P 1'
#
loop_
_entity.id
_entity.type
_entity.pdbx_description
1 polymer ?
#
loop_
_entity_poly.entity_id
_entity_poly.type
_entity_poly.pdbx_seq_one_letter_code
_entity_poly.pdbx_strand_id
1 'polypeptide(L)'
;VLEMHHRTKRDAPSGTALTLAAAAREARLGPGRASGAPGVSAAGALPETAPAGARRDGEIGFAAVRAGDIVGEHTVLFTGAGEQLFLTHRALDRAIFARGALAAALWLQSRPAGRYGMGDVVLAKTNT
;
A
#
# COMPACT_ATOMS: atom_id res chain seq x y z
N VAL A 1 5.19 -6.39 3.65
CA VAL A 1 4.36 -6.09 2.48
C VAL A 1 4.94 -6.78 1.27
N LEU A 2 4.11 -7.54 0.54
CA LEU A 2 4.46 -8.16 -0.73
C LEU A 2 3.70 -7.46 -1.84
N GLU A 3 4.34 -7.26 -3.01
CA GLU A 3 3.66 -6.66 -4.15
C GLU A 3 4.13 -7.27 -5.47
N MET A 4 3.22 -7.39 -6.42
CA MET A 4 3.52 -7.93 -7.74
C MET A 4 2.91 -7.03 -8.82
N HIS A 5 3.70 -6.72 -9.85
CA HIS A 5 3.29 -5.92 -11.00
C HIS A 5 3.91 -6.45 -12.29
N HIS A 6 3.46 -5.87 -13.40
CA HIS A 6 3.97 -6.19 -14.73
C HIS A 6 5.49 -5.95 -14.85
N ARG A 7 6.13 -6.67 -15.77
CA ARG A 7 7.58 -6.67 -15.99
C ARG A 7 8.20 -5.30 -16.28
N THR A 8 7.41 -4.34 -16.79
CA THR A 8 7.90 -3.01 -17.19
C THR A 8 7.76 -1.94 -16.09
N LYS A 9 7.19 -2.27 -14.91
CA LYS A 9 7.08 -1.32 -13.80
C LYS A 9 8.45 -1.07 -13.18
N ARG A 10 8.89 0.19 -13.17
CA ARG A 10 10.23 0.58 -12.74
C ARG A 10 10.37 0.80 -11.24
N ASP A 11 9.37 1.44 -10.62
CA ASP A 11 9.39 1.74 -9.19
C ASP A 11 9.16 0.45 -8.36
N ALA A 12 9.99 0.23 -7.36
CA ALA A 12 9.85 -0.81 -6.35
C ALA A 12 10.44 -0.30 -5.02
N PRO A 13 9.71 -0.42 -3.89
CA PRO A 13 8.31 -0.82 -3.79
C PRO A 13 7.35 0.11 -4.52
N SER A 14 6.17 -0.40 -4.90
CA SER A 14 5.12 0.44 -5.50
C SER A 14 4.60 1.49 -4.51
N GLY A 15 4.07 2.62 -5.03
CA GLY A 15 3.47 3.65 -4.18
C GLY A 15 2.39 3.11 -3.24
N THR A 16 1.56 2.17 -3.70
CA THR A 16 0.55 1.49 -2.88
C THR A 16 1.21 0.68 -1.75
N ALA A 17 2.28 -0.05 -2.04
CA ALA A 17 2.99 -0.81 -1.01
C ALA A 17 3.56 0.11 0.09
N LEU A 18 4.12 1.27 -0.30
CA LEU A 18 4.61 2.28 0.64
C LEU A 18 3.49 2.86 1.50
N THR A 19 2.33 3.16 0.91
CA THR A 19 1.16 3.67 1.64
C THR A 19 0.64 2.65 2.64
N LEU A 20 0.53 1.38 2.25
CA LEU A 20 0.11 0.29 3.14
C LEU A 20 1.10 0.09 4.30
N ALA A 21 2.39 0.16 4.02
CA ALA A 21 3.42 0.06 5.05
C ALA A 21 3.37 1.24 6.02
N ALA A 22 3.14 2.46 5.51
CA ALA A 22 2.99 3.64 6.36
C ALA A 22 1.78 3.51 7.30
N ALA A 23 0.64 3.06 6.80
CA ALA A 23 -0.57 2.83 7.60
C ALA A 23 -0.34 1.75 8.68
N ALA A 24 0.29 0.63 8.31
CA ALA A 24 0.62 -0.43 9.27
C ALA A 24 1.58 0.04 10.36
N ARG A 25 2.53 0.90 10.00
CA ARG A 25 3.48 1.50 10.94
C ARG A 25 2.80 2.48 11.89
N GLU A 26 1.97 3.37 11.37
CA GLU A 26 1.23 4.34 12.17
C GLU A 26 0.33 3.63 13.19
N ALA A 27 -0.37 2.57 12.79
CA ALA A 27 -1.19 1.77 13.68
C ALA A 27 -0.38 1.12 14.82
N ARG A 28 0.87 0.70 14.56
CA ARG A 28 1.75 0.11 15.58
C ARG A 28 2.36 1.11 16.55
N LEU A 29 2.72 2.29 16.06
CA LEU A 29 3.49 3.28 16.83
C LEU A 29 2.60 4.37 17.45
N GLY A 30 1.36 4.48 17.02
CA GLY A 30 0.45 5.57 17.34
C GLY A 30 0.64 6.81 16.46
N PRO A 31 -0.37 7.70 16.42
CA PRO A 31 -0.36 8.90 15.57
C PRO A 31 0.85 9.80 15.87
N GLY A 32 1.49 10.27 14.82
CA GLY A 32 2.62 11.22 14.89
C GLY A 32 3.99 10.60 15.20
N ARG A 33 4.09 9.32 15.54
CA ARG A 33 5.37 8.62 15.80
C ARG A 33 5.98 7.94 14.56
N ALA A 34 5.26 7.91 13.47
CA ALA A 34 5.71 7.27 12.22
C ALA A 34 6.78 8.08 11.47
N SER A 35 6.92 9.37 11.75
CA SER A 35 7.92 10.22 11.12
C SER A 35 9.30 9.99 11.76
N GLY A 36 10.24 9.48 10.99
CA GLY A 36 11.65 9.38 11.36
C GLY A 36 12.18 8.01 11.77
N ALA A 37 11.37 6.96 11.79
CA ALA A 37 11.90 5.64 12.05
C ALA A 37 12.53 5.01 10.78
N PRO A 38 13.71 4.37 10.87
CA PRO A 38 14.37 3.74 9.73
C PRO A 38 13.52 2.62 9.14
N GLY A 39 13.46 2.50 7.83
CA GLY A 39 12.87 1.34 7.14
C GLY A 39 11.77 1.62 6.10
N VAL A 40 11.36 2.88 5.89
CA VAL A 40 10.60 3.26 4.70
C VAL A 40 11.31 4.46 4.07
N SER A 41 12.26 4.18 3.20
CA SER A 41 12.84 5.23 2.36
C SER A 41 11.82 5.58 1.28
N ALA A 42 11.42 6.84 1.23
CA ALA A 42 10.56 7.38 0.18
C ALA A 42 11.27 7.45 -1.20
N ALA A 43 12.54 7.10 -1.24
CA ALA A 43 13.37 7.09 -2.43
C ALA A 43 14.26 5.85 -2.39
N GLY A 44 13.74 4.70 -2.72
CA GLY A 44 14.60 3.55 -2.69
C GLY A 44 14.07 2.41 -3.52
N ALA A 45 14.75 2.12 -4.61
CA ALA A 45 14.76 0.78 -5.13
C ALA A 45 15.03 -0.17 -3.95
N LEU A 46 14.28 -1.27 -3.86
CA LEU A 46 14.68 -2.37 -3.01
C LEU A 46 16.11 -2.74 -3.42
N PRO A 47 17.02 -3.01 -2.45
CA PRO A 47 18.31 -3.54 -2.80
C PRO A 47 18.09 -4.80 -3.68
N GLU A 48 18.93 -5.00 -4.66
CA GLU A 48 18.86 -6.10 -5.62
C GLU A 48 18.80 -7.48 -4.93
N THR A 49 19.26 -7.52 -3.68
CA THR A 49 19.16 -8.66 -2.78
C THR A 49 18.43 -8.24 -1.50
N ALA A 50 17.55 -9.10 -1.01
CA ALA A 50 17.00 -8.92 0.32
C ALA A 50 18.15 -8.75 1.33
N PRO A 51 18.08 -7.79 2.28
CA PRO A 51 19.14 -7.64 3.27
C PRO A 51 19.32 -8.96 4.01
N ALA A 52 20.58 -9.43 4.03
CA ALA A 52 20.92 -10.61 4.80
C ALA A 52 20.81 -10.30 6.30
N GLY A 53 20.24 -11.22 7.06
CA GLY A 53 20.16 -11.11 8.52
C GLY A 53 18.74 -11.10 9.06
N ALA A 54 18.67 -11.10 10.39
CA ALA A 54 17.41 -11.04 11.11
C ALA A 54 16.76 -9.66 10.98
N ARG A 55 15.44 -9.63 10.90
CA ARG A 55 14.64 -8.41 10.86
C ARG A 55 14.75 -7.65 12.19
N ARG A 56 14.87 -6.33 12.12
CA ARG A 56 14.91 -5.46 13.30
C ARG A 56 13.51 -5.23 13.85
N ASP A 57 13.40 -4.96 15.13
CA ASP A 57 12.13 -4.58 15.75
C ASP A 57 11.55 -3.33 15.09
N GLY A 58 10.25 -3.38 14.78
CA GLY A 58 9.54 -2.28 14.13
C GLY A 58 9.78 -2.14 12.63
N GLU A 59 10.69 -2.89 12.05
CA GLU A 59 10.95 -2.89 10.61
C GLU A 59 9.76 -3.47 9.84
N ILE A 60 9.46 -2.86 8.68
CA ILE A 60 8.51 -3.40 7.73
C ILE A 60 9.28 -3.93 6.53
N GLY A 61 9.21 -5.24 6.34
CA GLY A 61 9.83 -5.90 5.19
C GLY A 61 9.01 -5.71 3.92
N PHE A 62 9.71 -5.63 2.79
CA PHE A 62 9.11 -5.57 1.46
C PHE A 62 9.62 -6.72 0.60
N ALA A 63 8.72 -7.28 -0.21
CA ALA A 63 9.07 -8.15 -1.33
C ALA A 63 8.34 -7.65 -2.58
N ALA A 64 9.08 -7.45 -3.67
CA ALA A 64 8.54 -6.98 -4.93
C ALA A 64 8.82 -7.98 -6.05
N VAL A 65 7.78 -8.35 -6.78
CA VAL A 65 7.87 -9.21 -7.95
C VAL A 65 7.48 -8.42 -9.19
N ARG A 66 8.23 -8.61 -10.28
CA ARG A 66 7.93 -8.06 -11.62
C ARG A 66 7.84 -9.22 -12.60
N ALA A 67 6.62 -9.49 -13.09
CA ALA A 67 6.38 -10.64 -13.96
C ALA A 67 5.21 -10.39 -14.92
N GLY A 68 5.35 -10.87 -16.14
CA GLY A 68 4.30 -10.86 -17.15
C GLY A 68 3.59 -9.52 -17.28
N ASP A 69 2.26 -9.59 -17.30
CA ASP A 69 1.36 -8.45 -17.44
C ASP A 69 0.48 -8.26 -16.18
N ILE A 70 0.99 -8.65 -15.00
CA ILE A 70 0.29 -8.50 -13.72
C ILE A 70 -0.11 -7.04 -13.54
N VAL A 71 -1.42 -6.79 -13.40
CA VAL A 71 -1.97 -5.44 -13.24
C VAL A 71 -1.53 -4.81 -11.93
N GLY A 72 -1.61 -5.57 -10.85
CA GLY A 72 -1.14 -5.20 -9.52
C GLY A 72 -1.72 -6.10 -8.45
N GLU A 73 -0.87 -6.61 -7.58
CA GLU A 73 -1.26 -7.37 -6.39
C GLU A 73 -0.49 -6.83 -5.19
N HIS A 74 -1.17 -6.69 -4.06
CA HIS A 74 -0.58 -6.26 -2.81
C HIS A 74 -1.10 -7.12 -1.67
N THR A 75 -0.18 -7.60 -0.85
CA THR A 75 -0.47 -8.35 0.37
C THR A 75 0.23 -7.70 1.55
N VAL A 76 -0.52 -7.36 2.59
CA VAL A 76 0.03 -7.02 3.90
C VAL A 76 -0.05 -8.27 4.77
N LEU A 77 1.09 -8.72 5.26
CA LEU A 77 1.20 -9.86 6.16
C LEU A 77 1.51 -9.37 7.57
N PHE A 78 0.64 -9.66 8.51
CA PHE A 78 0.87 -9.50 9.94
C PHE A 78 1.12 -10.88 10.55
N THR A 79 2.18 -10.98 11.36
CA THR A 79 2.55 -12.22 12.04
C THR A 79 2.59 -11.99 13.54
N GLY A 80 1.91 -12.84 14.29
CA GLY A 80 1.97 -12.94 15.74
C GLY A 80 2.51 -14.30 16.18
N ALA A 81 2.55 -14.53 17.50
CA ALA A 81 2.93 -15.83 18.04
C ALA A 81 1.84 -16.86 17.70
N GLY A 82 2.15 -17.78 16.79
CA GLY A 82 1.23 -18.86 16.40
C GLY A 82 0.14 -18.47 15.40
N GLU A 83 0.14 -17.25 14.85
CA GLU A 83 -0.88 -16.81 13.90
C GLU A 83 -0.31 -15.90 12.79
N GLN A 84 -1.02 -15.87 11.68
CA GLN A 84 -0.73 -14.99 10.55
C GLN A 84 -2.05 -14.43 9.98
N LEU A 85 -2.05 -13.13 9.66
CA LEU A 85 -3.14 -12.48 8.96
C LEU A 85 -2.64 -11.93 7.63
N PHE A 86 -3.33 -12.30 6.55
CA PHE A 86 -3.05 -11.81 5.20
C PHE A 86 -4.20 -10.93 4.73
N LEU A 87 -3.89 -9.69 4.35
CA LEU A 87 -4.80 -8.80 3.64
C LEU A 87 -4.31 -8.66 2.21
N THR A 88 -5.01 -9.30 1.28
CA THR A 88 -4.59 -9.36 -0.13
C THR A 88 -5.61 -8.71 -1.04
N HIS A 89 -5.13 -7.84 -1.92
CA HIS A 89 -5.90 -7.31 -3.05
C HIS A 89 -5.18 -7.63 -4.35
N ARG A 90 -5.92 -8.18 -5.31
CA ARG A 90 -5.44 -8.48 -6.67
C ARG A 90 -6.31 -7.77 -7.69
N ALA A 91 -5.72 -6.86 -8.43
CA ALA A 91 -6.35 -6.26 -9.60
C ALA A 91 -6.19 -7.18 -10.81
N LEU A 92 -7.30 -7.63 -11.38
CA LEU A 92 -7.31 -8.46 -12.60
C LEU A 92 -7.46 -7.62 -13.86
N ASP A 93 -8.04 -6.41 -13.73
CA ASP A 93 -8.27 -5.47 -14.83
C ASP A 93 -8.09 -4.04 -14.32
N ARG A 94 -7.45 -3.20 -15.11
CA ARG A 94 -7.27 -1.76 -14.82
C ARG A 94 -8.57 -0.97 -14.80
N ALA A 95 -9.64 -1.48 -15.41
CA ALA A 95 -10.95 -0.84 -15.38
C ALA A 95 -11.49 -0.62 -13.97
N ILE A 96 -11.05 -1.39 -12.97
CA ILE A 96 -11.42 -1.14 -11.56
C ILE A 96 -10.95 0.24 -11.08
N PHE A 97 -9.77 0.67 -11.51
CA PHE A 97 -9.22 1.99 -11.16
C PHE A 97 -9.97 3.11 -11.88
N ALA A 98 -10.32 2.93 -13.14
CA ALA A 98 -11.12 3.88 -13.91
C ALA A 98 -12.52 4.07 -13.27
N ARG A 99 -13.18 2.97 -12.88
CA ARG A 99 -14.45 3.02 -12.14
C ARG A 99 -14.31 3.76 -10.81
N GLY A 100 -13.23 3.52 -10.08
CA GLY A 100 -12.94 4.26 -8.84
C GLY A 100 -12.76 5.75 -9.07
N ALA A 101 -12.04 6.15 -10.12
CA ALA A 101 -11.83 7.54 -10.48
C ALA A 101 -13.16 8.24 -10.86
N LEU A 102 -14.02 7.59 -11.65
CA LEU A 102 -15.34 8.12 -11.98
C LEU A 102 -16.22 8.25 -10.75
N ALA A 103 -16.23 7.28 -9.85
CA ALA A 103 -16.96 7.35 -8.59
C ALA A 103 -16.48 8.51 -7.71
N ALA A 104 -15.18 8.75 -7.63
CA ALA A 104 -14.61 9.87 -6.92
C ALA A 104 -15.00 11.22 -7.56
N ALA A 105 -14.96 11.32 -8.89
CA ALA A 105 -15.35 12.53 -9.61
C ALA A 105 -16.83 12.89 -9.36
N LEU A 106 -17.73 11.91 -9.41
CA LEU A 106 -19.14 12.13 -9.10
C LEU A 106 -19.35 12.56 -7.63
N TRP A 107 -18.65 11.92 -6.71
CA TRP A 107 -18.71 12.25 -5.29
C TRP A 107 -18.22 13.68 -5.02
N LEU A 108 -17.19 14.15 -5.70
CA LEU A 108 -16.61 15.49 -5.55
C LEU A 108 -17.57 16.62 -5.96
N GLN A 109 -18.51 16.38 -6.89
CA GLN A 109 -19.41 17.43 -7.41
C GLN A 109 -20.20 18.18 -6.33
N SER A 110 -20.49 17.51 -5.21
CA SER A 110 -21.25 18.08 -4.09
C SER A 110 -20.40 18.48 -2.90
N ARG A 111 -19.06 18.56 -3.06
CA ARG A 111 -18.15 18.88 -1.96
C ARG A 111 -17.64 20.31 -2.01
N PRO A 112 -17.43 20.96 -0.86
CA PRO A 112 -16.72 22.24 -0.81
C PRO A 112 -15.33 22.14 -1.42
N ALA A 113 -14.74 23.27 -1.83
CA ALA A 113 -13.35 23.29 -2.27
C ALA A 113 -12.44 22.78 -1.14
N GLY A 114 -11.58 21.81 -1.45
CA GLY A 114 -10.74 21.15 -0.45
C GLY A 114 -9.87 20.05 -1.05
N ARG A 115 -9.08 19.40 -0.21
CA ARG A 115 -8.28 18.23 -0.56
C ARG A 115 -8.94 16.97 0.01
N TYR A 116 -9.23 16.02 -0.85
CA TYR A 116 -9.88 14.77 -0.50
C TYR A 116 -9.06 13.56 -0.93
N GLY A 117 -9.10 12.49 -0.17
CA GLY A 117 -8.51 11.20 -0.50
C GLY A 117 -9.56 10.13 -0.83
N MET A 118 -9.14 9.00 -1.37
CA MET A 118 -10.06 7.88 -1.63
C MET A 118 -10.73 7.35 -0.35
N GLY A 119 -10.08 7.49 0.81
CA GLY A 119 -10.68 7.16 2.11
C GLY A 119 -11.98 7.92 2.34
N ASP A 120 -12.02 9.23 2.02
CA ASP A 120 -13.23 10.06 2.18
C ASP A 120 -14.37 9.56 1.28
N VAL A 121 -14.04 9.16 0.05
CA VAL A 121 -15.01 8.62 -0.93
C VAL A 121 -15.60 7.29 -0.48
N VAL A 122 -14.76 6.40 0.06
CA VAL A 122 -15.17 5.05 0.48
C VAL A 122 -16.00 5.11 1.76
N LEU A 123 -15.56 5.87 2.77
CA LEU A 123 -16.24 5.97 4.05
C LEU A 123 -17.60 6.69 3.95
N ALA A 124 -17.75 7.63 3.00
CA ALA A 124 -19.04 8.26 2.75
C ALA A 124 -20.13 7.29 2.25
N LYS A 125 -19.73 6.19 1.59
CA LYS A 125 -20.67 5.16 1.10
C LYS A 125 -21.12 4.17 2.17
N THR A 126 -20.39 4.06 3.28
CA THR A 126 -20.73 3.14 4.37
C THR A 126 -21.71 3.73 5.38
N ASN A 127 -21.99 5.04 5.31
CA ASN A 127 -22.91 5.76 6.21
C ASN A 127 -24.30 6.04 5.58
N THR A 128 -24.62 5.39 4.46
CA THR A 128 -25.95 5.41 3.80
C THR A 128 -26.57 4.03 3.83
#